data_fae99407e91f1b33040de482fa9dca90
#
_entry.id   fae99407e91f1b33040de482fa9dca90
#
_cell.length_a   1.000
_cell.length_b   1.000
_cell.length_c   1.000
_cell.angle_alpha   90.00
_cell.angle_beta   90.00
_cell.angle_gamma   90.00
#
_symmetry.space_group_name_H-M   'P 1'
#
loop_
_entity.id
_entity.type
_entity.pdbx_description
1 polymer ?
#
loop_
_entity_poly.entity_id
_entity_poly.type
_entity_poly.pdbx_seq_one_letter_code
_entity_poly.pdbx_strand_id
1 'polypeptide(L)'
;MQGFTNTADRDETVSYIEDGGCQADRIETAMAFAKRCHQGQTRLGRDGKVPYYDEHILGVYHILRDECHVEDKTVLVVALLHDTVEDTDCTFEDIEQIFGTDIRDHVYLLSKLEGETFSDYSKRLFDHAPAQVVMIKLADRLHNLRTILFVSNRKWIQRKVNQTYTDILDRLEQVKDNLGENYASEISMLKDKIIEQLAVVQAELDKKR
;
A
#
# COMPACT_ATOMS: atom_id res chain seq x y z
N MET A 1 -10.06 -22.01 0.44
CA MET A 1 -11.23 -21.38 1.09
C MET A 1 -11.24 -21.84 2.55
N GLN A 2 -10.67 -21.07 3.44
CA GLN A 2 -10.89 -21.18 4.88
C GLN A 2 -10.96 -19.72 5.36
N GLY A 3 -12.18 -19.16 5.26
CA GLY A 3 -12.51 -17.85 5.79
C GLY A 3 -12.42 -17.84 7.32
N PHE A 4 -12.37 -16.67 7.92
CA PHE A 4 -12.41 -16.44 9.35
C PHE A 4 -13.57 -17.22 9.99
N THR A 5 -13.34 -18.46 10.44
CA THR A 5 -14.36 -19.33 11.02
C THR A 5 -14.32 -19.38 12.55
N ASN A 6 -13.65 -18.39 13.19
CA ASN A 6 -13.64 -18.38 14.65
C ASN A 6 -13.90 -16.99 15.22
N THR A 7 -15.11 -16.78 15.75
CA THR A 7 -15.50 -15.60 16.52
C THR A 7 -14.59 -15.36 17.73
N ALA A 8 -13.91 -16.38 18.24
CA ALA A 8 -12.97 -16.27 19.35
C ALA A 8 -11.70 -15.46 18.98
N ASP A 9 -11.20 -15.55 17.74
CA ASP A 9 -10.03 -14.79 17.29
C ASP A 9 -10.34 -13.29 17.06
N ARG A 10 -11.63 -12.97 16.80
CA ARG A 10 -12.11 -11.57 16.75
C ARG A 10 -12.18 -10.97 18.15
N ASP A 11 -12.69 -11.72 19.12
CA ASP A 11 -12.85 -11.25 20.50
C ASP A 11 -11.51 -10.96 21.19
N GLU A 12 -10.44 -11.73 20.92
CA GLU A 12 -9.12 -11.45 21.51
C GLU A 12 -8.50 -10.14 21.02
N THR A 13 -8.73 -9.73 19.79
CA THR A 13 -8.19 -8.46 19.27
C THR A 13 -8.98 -7.26 19.76
N VAL A 14 -10.31 -7.40 19.92
CA VAL A 14 -11.19 -6.37 20.47
C VAL A 14 -10.92 -6.21 21.98
N SER A 15 -10.69 -7.30 22.72
CA SER A 15 -10.40 -7.23 24.16
C SER A 15 -9.07 -6.53 24.49
N TYR A 16 -8.08 -6.58 23.57
CA TYR A 16 -6.80 -5.86 23.75
C TYR A 16 -6.94 -4.33 23.66
N ILE A 17 -8.05 -3.84 23.08
CA ILE A 17 -8.32 -2.40 22.90
C ILE A 17 -9.23 -1.85 24.03
N GLU A 18 -10.09 -2.67 24.61
CA GLU A 18 -11.04 -2.28 25.67
C GLU A 18 -10.41 -2.11 27.06
N ASP A 19 -9.29 -2.77 27.34
CA ASP A 19 -8.57 -2.60 28.59
C ASP A 19 -7.70 -1.35 28.55
N GLY A 20 -8.23 -0.17 28.79
CA GLY A 20 -7.62 1.16 29.01
C GLY A 20 -6.14 1.26 29.44
N GLY A 21 -5.35 0.27 29.11
CA GLY A 21 -3.89 0.21 29.22
C GLY A 21 -3.27 0.98 28.09
N CYS A 22 -2.49 2.01 28.43
CA CYS A 22 -1.44 2.69 27.67
C CYS A 22 -1.57 2.43 26.18
N GLN A 23 -1.95 3.45 25.39
CA GLN A 23 -2.07 3.37 23.93
C GLN A 23 -0.99 2.42 23.38
N ALA A 24 -1.31 1.11 23.31
CA ALA A 24 -0.54 0.16 22.54
C ALA A 24 -0.37 0.84 21.21
N ASP A 25 0.85 1.03 20.76
CA ASP A 25 1.12 1.91 19.65
C ASP A 25 0.20 1.47 18.50
N ARG A 26 -0.68 2.35 18.03
CA ARG A 26 -1.63 2.03 16.93
C ARG A 26 -0.89 1.38 15.76
N ILE A 27 0.40 1.69 15.62
CA ILE A 27 1.30 1.08 14.65
C ILE A 27 1.51 -0.41 14.97
N GLU A 28 1.77 -0.78 16.24
CA GLU A 28 1.95 -2.20 16.64
C GLU A 28 0.66 -2.99 16.42
N THR A 29 -0.49 -2.40 16.75
CA THR A 29 -1.81 -2.99 16.47
C THR A 29 -2.00 -3.23 14.99
N ALA A 30 -1.68 -2.24 14.13
CA ALA A 30 -1.80 -2.35 12.69
C ALA A 30 -0.83 -3.40 12.11
N MET A 31 0.40 -3.48 12.61
CA MET A 31 1.37 -4.52 12.25
C MET A 31 0.85 -5.91 12.55
N ALA A 32 0.35 -6.14 13.76
CA ALA A 32 -0.20 -7.43 14.17
C ALA A 32 -1.43 -7.81 13.34
N PHE A 33 -2.33 -6.84 13.09
CA PHE A 33 -3.54 -7.02 12.29
C PHE A 33 -3.20 -7.37 10.83
N ALA A 34 -2.38 -6.55 10.16
CA ALA A 34 -1.98 -6.78 8.77
C ALA A 34 -1.24 -8.12 8.60
N LYS A 35 -0.33 -8.46 9.53
CA LYS A 35 0.38 -9.74 9.52
C LYS A 35 -0.56 -10.94 9.59
N ARG A 36 -1.61 -10.86 10.41
CA ARG A 36 -2.64 -11.89 10.52
C ARG A 36 -3.49 -11.97 9.25
N CYS A 37 -3.95 -10.85 8.70
CA CYS A 37 -4.74 -10.82 7.47
C CYS A 37 -3.98 -11.45 6.29
N HIS A 38 -2.70 -11.15 6.14
CA HIS A 38 -1.84 -11.67 5.07
C HIS A 38 -1.17 -13.03 5.40
N GLN A 39 -1.63 -13.73 6.46
CA GLN A 39 -1.03 -15.01 6.86
C GLN A 39 -1.10 -16.05 5.74
N GLY A 40 0.05 -16.63 5.40
CA GLY A 40 0.15 -17.63 4.32
C GLY A 40 0.22 -17.06 2.92
N GLN A 41 -0.03 -15.77 2.73
CA GLN A 41 0.14 -15.10 1.45
C GLN A 41 1.63 -14.91 1.14
N THR A 42 2.03 -15.17 -0.11
CA THR A 42 3.42 -15.06 -0.55
C THR A 42 3.55 -14.30 -1.86
N ARG A 43 4.69 -13.67 -2.08
CA ARG A 43 5.07 -13.07 -3.36
C ARG A 43 6.48 -13.52 -3.80
N LEU A 44 6.87 -13.21 -5.03
CA LEU A 44 8.23 -13.48 -5.50
C LEU A 44 9.19 -12.44 -4.92
N GLY A 45 10.20 -12.91 -4.21
CA GLY A 45 11.37 -12.16 -3.79
C GLY A 45 12.61 -12.56 -4.59
N ARG A 46 13.78 -12.08 -4.16
CA ARG A 46 15.06 -12.34 -4.85
C ARG A 46 15.39 -13.84 -4.94
N ASP A 47 15.22 -14.56 -3.85
CA ASP A 47 15.65 -15.95 -3.70
C ASP A 47 14.48 -16.95 -3.69
N GLY A 48 13.31 -16.54 -4.19
CA GLY A 48 12.11 -17.37 -4.24
C GLY A 48 10.88 -16.73 -3.63
N LYS A 49 9.95 -17.55 -3.13
CA LYS A 49 8.73 -17.05 -2.48
C LYS A 49 9.05 -16.57 -1.07
N VAL A 50 8.55 -15.39 -0.74
CA VAL A 50 8.68 -14.75 0.58
C VAL A 50 7.28 -14.36 1.10
N PRO A 51 7.07 -14.23 2.43
CA PRO A 51 5.81 -13.76 2.98
C PRO A 51 5.46 -12.37 2.44
N TYR A 52 4.20 -12.18 2.02
CA TYR A 52 3.73 -10.91 1.45
C TYR A 52 3.87 -9.77 2.45
N TYR A 53 3.46 -10.01 3.71
CA TYR A 53 3.57 -9.03 4.78
C TYR A 53 5.01 -8.53 4.98
N ASP A 54 5.98 -9.45 5.10
CA ASP A 54 7.37 -9.09 5.39
C ASP A 54 8.03 -8.37 4.22
N GLU A 55 7.74 -8.78 2.99
CA GLU A 55 8.36 -8.18 1.80
C GLU A 55 7.66 -6.89 1.38
N HIS A 56 6.32 -6.87 1.30
CA HIS A 56 5.60 -5.75 0.70
C HIS A 56 5.02 -4.78 1.72
N ILE A 57 4.21 -5.24 2.66
CA ILE A 57 3.55 -4.37 3.62
C ILE A 57 4.59 -3.60 4.45
N LEU A 58 5.56 -4.31 5.03
CA LEU A 58 6.66 -3.67 5.74
C LEU A 58 7.56 -2.85 4.82
N GLY A 59 7.74 -3.27 3.56
CA GLY A 59 8.51 -2.51 2.57
C GLY A 59 7.92 -1.12 2.31
N VAL A 60 6.60 -1.01 2.13
CA VAL A 60 5.90 0.27 1.97
C VAL A 60 6.00 1.12 3.24
N TYR A 61 5.78 0.51 4.40
CA TYR A 61 5.94 1.17 5.70
C TYR A 61 7.34 1.75 5.87
N HIS A 62 8.40 1.00 5.54
CA HIS A 62 9.80 1.46 5.66
C HIS A 62 10.13 2.58 4.66
N ILE A 63 9.60 2.56 3.44
CA ILE A 63 9.75 3.68 2.51
C ILE A 63 9.22 4.97 3.14
N LEU A 64 8.03 4.96 3.71
CA LEU A 64 7.45 6.15 4.31
C LEU A 64 8.19 6.57 5.58
N ARG A 65 8.45 5.65 6.50
CA ARG A 65 9.08 5.96 7.79
C ARG A 65 10.56 6.33 7.64
N ASP A 66 11.33 5.51 6.91
CA ASP A 66 12.79 5.58 6.92
C ASP A 66 13.35 6.43 5.78
N GLU A 67 12.70 6.44 4.60
CA GLU A 67 13.18 7.21 3.46
C GLU A 67 12.48 8.57 3.32
N CYS A 68 11.17 8.64 3.64
CA CYS A 68 10.40 9.88 3.62
C CYS A 68 10.35 10.58 4.98
N HIS A 69 10.84 9.95 6.05
CA HIS A 69 10.84 10.45 7.43
C HIS A 69 9.44 10.85 7.93
N VAL A 70 8.41 10.10 7.50
CA VAL A 70 7.03 10.32 7.94
C VAL A 70 6.88 9.88 9.40
N GLU A 71 6.47 10.81 10.27
CA GLU A 71 6.20 10.57 11.70
C GLU A 71 4.70 10.48 12.00
N ASP A 72 3.83 10.85 11.05
CA ASP A 72 2.37 10.78 11.21
C ASP A 72 1.92 9.32 11.36
N LYS A 73 1.47 8.99 12.58
CA LYS A 73 1.03 7.64 12.92
C LYS A 73 -0.18 7.19 12.09
N THR A 74 -1.07 8.11 11.71
CA THR A 74 -2.24 7.81 10.87
C THR A 74 -1.78 7.32 9.50
N VAL A 75 -0.83 8.03 8.87
CA VAL A 75 -0.24 7.65 7.58
C VAL A 75 0.42 6.28 7.68
N LEU A 76 1.23 6.04 8.72
CA LEU A 76 1.94 4.79 8.91
C LEU A 76 0.99 3.60 9.17
N VAL A 77 -0.10 3.82 9.92
CA VAL A 77 -1.15 2.81 10.13
C VAL A 77 -1.86 2.49 8.81
N VAL A 78 -2.26 3.50 8.05
CA VAL A 78 -2.91 3.28 6.73
C VAL A 78 -1.97 2.56 5.77
N ALA A 79 -0.67 2.88 5.77
CA ALA A 79 0.31 2.17 4.96
C ALA A 79 0.42 0.68 5.30
N LEU A 80 0.34 0.32 6.59
CA LEU A 80 0.32 -1.08 7.03
C LEU A 80 -0.96 -1.83 6.62
N LEU A 81 -2.07 -1.10 6.43
CA LEU A 81 -3.39 -1.68 6.15
C LEU A 81 -3.80 -1.57 4.67
N HIS A 82 -3.01 -0.93 3.80
CA HIS A 82 -3.43 -0.50 2.47
C HIS A 82 -3.95 -1.62 1.55
N ASP A 83 -3.42 -2.84 1.66
CA ASP A 83 -3.80 -4.00 0.85
C ASP A 83 -4.67 -5.01 1.60
N THR A 84 -4.98 -4.79 2.89
CA THR A 84 -5.68 -5.79 3.71
C THR A 84 -7.06 -6.14 3.16
N VAL A 85 -7.83 -5.14 2.73
CA VAL A 85 -9.19 -5.36 2.20
C VAL A 85 -9.15 -5.82 0.73
N GLU A 86 -8.20 -5.33 -0.08
CA GLU A 86 -8.10 -5.73 -1.50
C GLU A 86 -7.64 -7.18 -1.65
N ASP A 87 -6.71 -7.64 -0.81
CA ASP A 87 -5.97 -8.89 -1.02
C ASP A 87 -6.30 -10.00 -0.02
N THR A 88 -7.19 -9.76 0.96
CA THR A 88 -7.55 -10.74 1.99
C THR A 88 -9.06 -10.79 2.24
N ASP A 89 -9.50 -11.63 3.18
CA ASP A 89 -10.91 -11.71 3.61
C ASP A 89 -11.30 -10.61 4.63
N CYS A 90 -10.41 -9.65 4.91
CA CYS A 90 -10.67 -8.51 5.78
C CYS A 90 -11.66 -7.55 5.11
N THR A 91 -12.60 -7.00 5.89
CA THR A 91 -13.61 -6.07 5.40
C THR A 91 -13.32 -4.63 5.83
N PHE A 92 -13.97 -3.65 5.20
CA PHE A 92 -13.91 -2.26 5.64
C PHE A 92 -14.51 -2.07 7.04
N GLU A 93 -15.50 -2.88 7.38
CA GLU A 93 -16.13 -2.90 8.71
C GLU A 93 -15.16 -3.38 9.79
N ASP A 94 -14.31 -4.37 9.50
CA ASP A 94 -13.25 -4.81 10.42
C ASP A 94 -12.23 -3.68 10.67
N ILE A 95 -11.84 -2.96 9.61
CA ILE A 95 -10.95 -1.80 9.74
C ILE A 95 -11.59 -0.69 10.56
N GLU A 96 -12.86 -0.35 10.29
CA GLU A 96 -13.57 0.71 11.01
C GLU A 96 -13.73 0.40 12.50
N GLN A 97 -14.07 -0.84 12.83
CA GLN A 97 -14.26 -1.28 14.21
C GLN A 97 -12.97 -1.16 15.04
N ILE A 98 -11.81 -1.47 14.45
CA ILE A 98 -10.52 -1.51 15.16
C ILE A 98 -9.80 -0.16 15.11
N PHE A 99 -9.82 0.51 13.97
CA PHE A 99 -8.98 1.68 13.71
C PHE A 99 -9.78 2.99 13.57
N GLY A 100 -11.10 2.89 13.40
CA GLY A 100 -11.99 4.03 13.24
C GLY A 100 -12.23 4.42 11.78
N THR A 101 -13.25 5.27 11.59
CA THR A 101 -13.78 5.68 10.28
C THR A 101 -12.71 6.34 9.41
N ASP A 102 -11.87 7.23 9.98
CA ASP A 102 -10.84 7.95 9.20
C ASP A 102 -9.84 6.99 8.54
N ILE A 103 -9.38 5.96 9.27
CA ILE A 103 -8.47 4.94 8.74
C ILE A 103 -9.18 4.11 7.67
N ARG A 104 -10.42 3.69 7.94
CA ARG A 104 -11.24 2.94 6.99
C ARG A 104 -11.43 3.70 5.67
N ASP A 105 -11.71 5.00 5.73
CA ASP A 105 -11.91 5.82 4.53
C ASP A 105 -10.62 5.94 3.70
N HIS A 106 -9.48 6.08 4.34
CA HIS A 106 -8.18 6.10 3.66
C HIS A 106 -7.86 4.74 3.02
N VAL A 107 -8.10 3.62 3.72
CA VAL A 107 -7.93 2.26 3.16
C VAL A 107 -8.88 2.04 1.99
N TYR A 108 -10.15 2.49 2.08
CA TYR A 108 -11.12 2.44 0.99
C TYR A 108 -10.61 3.14 -0.28
N LEU A 109 -10.02 4.33 -0.14
CA LEU A 109 -9.45 5.06 -1.28
C LEU A 109 -8.26 4.31 -1.91
N LEU A 110 -7.47 3.59 -1.11
CA LEU A 110 -6.33 2.81 -1.58
C LEU A 110 -6.72 1.45 -2.19
N SER A 111 -7.86 0.89 -1.83
CA SER A 111 -8.34 -0.40 -2.32
C SER A 111 -9.02 -0.28 -3.68
N LYS A 112 -8.64 -1.14 -4.63
CA LYS A 112 -9.35 -1.27 -5.90
C LYS A 112 -10.63 -2.07 -5.68
N LEU A 113 -11.77 -1.49 -6.06
CA LEU A 113 -13.07 -2.11 -5.85
C LEU A 113 -13.36 -3.18 -6.91
N GLU A 114 -14.27 -4.11 -6.58
CA GLU A 114 -14.73 -5.12 -7.51
C GLU A 114 -15.32 -4.48 -8.78
N GLY A 115 -14.91 -5.00 -9.94
CA GLY A 115 -15.32 -4.47 -11.25
C GLY A 115 -14.55 -3.25 -11.75
N GLU A 116 -13.75 -2.58 -10.92
CA GLU A 116 -12.90 -1.47 -11.39
C GLU A 116 -11.75 -1.96 -12.27
N THR A 117 -11.49 -1.26 -13.38
CA THR A 117 -10.20 -1.36 -14.05
C THR A 117 -9.14 -0.63 -13.22
N PHE A 118 -7.84 -0.91 -13.47
CA PHE A 118 -6.77 -0.17 -12.78
C PHE A 118 -6.82 1.33 -13.09
N SER A 119 -7.22 1.71 -14.31
CA SER A 119 -7.33 3.12 -14.71
C SER A 119 -8.51 3.82 -14.03
N ASP A 120 -9.65 3.15 -13.85
CA ASP A 120 -10.81 3.69 -13.12
C ASP A 120 -10.48 3.89 -11.64
N TYR A 121 -9.87 2.87 -11.02
CA TYR A 121 -9.37 2.94 -9.65
C TYR A 121 -8.40 4.12 -9.47
N SER A 122 -7.40 4.22 -10.34
CA SER A 122 -6.40 5.28 -10.26
C SER A 122 -7.06 6.66 -10.42
N LYS A 123 -8.01 6.79 -11.36
CA LYS A 123 -8.76 8.04 -11.51
C LYS A 123 -9.52 8.40 -10.24
N ARG A 124 -10.26 7.46 -9.66
CA ARG A 124 -11.00 7.67 -8.41
C ARG A 124 -10.06 8.08 -7.27
N LEU A 125 -8.93 7.40 -7.13
CA LEU A 125 -7.94 7.72 -6.11
C LEU A 125 -7.43 9.16 -6.28
N PHE A 126 -6.86 9.51 -7.42
CA PHE A 126 -6.25 10.82 -7.62
C PHE A 126 -7.27 11.98 -7.62
N ASP A 127 -8.51 11.75 -8.03
CA ASP A 127 -9.56 12.77 -8.01
C ASP A 127 -10.09 13.09 -6.59
N HIS A 128 -9.96 12.15 -5.63
CA HIS A 128 -10.63 12.27 -4.32
C HIS A 128 -9.71 12.09 -3.12
N ALA A 129 -8.51 11.54 -3.30
CA ALA A 129 -7.65 11.24 -2.17
C ALA A 129 -6.91 12.48 -1.65
N PRO A 130 -6.80 12.63 -0.31
CA PRO A 130 -5.93 13.64 0.29
C PRO A 130 -4.45 13.26 0.07
N ALA A 131 -3.56 14.25 0.24
CA ALA A 131 -2.13 14.12 -0.05
C ALA A 131 -1.46 12.91 0.63
N GLN A 132 -1.82 12.62 1.88
CA GLN A 132 -1.26 11.47 2.62
C GLN A 132 -1.61 10.12 1.96
N VAL A 133 -2.81 9.98 1.41
CA VAL A 133 -3.23 8.74 0.71
C VAL A 133 -2.53 8.63 -0.64
N VAL A 134 -2.37 9.74 -1.37
CA VAL A 134 -1.58 9.79 -2.61
C VAL A 134 -0.13 9.41 -2.32
N MET A 135 0.47 9.93 -1.25
CA MET A 135 1.83 9.60 -0.83
C MET A 135 2.00 8.10 -0.55
N ILE A 136 1.05 7.47 0.17
CA ILE A 136 1.06 6.04 0.42
C ILE A 136 1.00 5.26 -0.91
N LYS A 137 0.14 5.68 -1.84
CA LYS A 137 0.05 5.03 -3.16
C LYS A 137 1.34 5.13 -3.97
N LEU A 138 2.07 6.24 -3.86
CA LEU A 138 3.37 6.38 -4.50
C LEU A 138 4.43 5.48 -3.85
N ALA A 139 4.42 5.34 -2.52
CA ALA A 139 5.32 4.42 -1.81
C ALA A 139 5.05 2.95 -2.18
N ASP A 140 3.78 2.54 -2.25
CA ASP A 140 3.37 1.22 -2.78
C ASP A 140 3.90 1.01 -4.21
N ARG A 141 3.68 1.98 -5.10
CA ARG A 141 4.16 1.88 -6.48
C ARG A 141 5.67 1.76 -6.56
N LEU A 142 6.40 2.55 -5.78
CA LEU A 142 7.86 2.49 -5.72
C LEU A 142 8.34 1.11 -5.25
N HIS A 143 7.74 0.57 -4.19
CA HIS A 143 8.09 -0.77 -3.69
C HIS A 143 7.82 -1.86 -4.74
N ASN A 144 6.67 -1.79 -5.39
CA ASN A 144 6.32 -2.72 -6.48
C ASN A 144 7.33 -2.65 -7.66
N LEU A 145 7.80 -1.47 -8.03
CA LEU A 145 8.83 -1.32 -9.08
C LEU A 145 10.21 -1.86 -8.65
N ARG A 146 10.58 -1.73 -7.38
CA ARG A 146 11.84 -2.26 -6.84
C ARG A 146 11.91 -3.78 -6.89
N THR A 147 10.76 -4.44 -6.78
CA THR A 147 10.65 -5.90 -6.73
C THR A 147 10.16 -6.54 -8.03
N ILE A 148 9.75 -5.73 -9.02
CA ILE A 148 9.09 -6.21 -10.24
C ILE A 148 9.98 -7.13 -11.09
N LEU A 149 11.30 -6.97 -11.03
CA LEU A 149 12.26 -7.75 -11.80
C LEU A 149 12.44 -9.18 -11.26
N PHE A 150 11.91 -9.52 -10.11
CA PHE A 150 11.82 -10.89 -9.61
C PHE A 150 10.80 -11.73 -10.40
N VAL A 151 9.88 -11.06 -11.09
CA VAL A 151 8.92 -11.71 -11.99
C VAL A 151 9.54 -11.92 -13.37
N SER A 152 9.41 -13.13 -13.93
CA SER A 152 9.99 -13.45 -15.24
C SER A 152 9.15 -12.98 -16.44
N ASN A 153 7.88 -12.62 -16.24
CA ASN A 153 6.95 -12.25 -17.32
C ASN A 153 7.19 -10.81 -17.81
N ARG A 154 8.03 -10.67 -18.83
CA ARG A 154 8.41 -9.36 -19.42
C ARG A 154 7.23 -8.54 -19.95
N LYS A 155 6.23 -9.20 -20.59
CA LYS A 155 5.03 -8.50 -21.09
C LYS A 155 4.22 -7.90 -19.95
N TRP A 156 4.12 -8.62 -18.84
CA TRP A 156 3.45 -8.15 -17.64
C TRP A 156 4.24 -6.98 -17.02
N ILE A 157 5.57 -7.09 -16.91
CA ILE A 157 6.43 -6.00 -16.41
C ILE A 157 6.26 -4.75 -17.28
N GLN A 158 6.35 -4.86 -18.62
CA GLN A 158 6.18 -3.73 -19.52
C GLN A 158 4.79 -3.06 -19.34
N ARG A 159 3.74 -3.87 -19.17
CA ARG A 159 2.40 -3.33 -18.89
C ARG A 159 2.39 -2.53 -17.57
N LYS A 160 3.04 -3.02 -16.52
CA LYS A 160 3.13 -2.32 -15.23
C LYS A 160 3.96 -1.04 -15.32
N VAL A 161 5.02 -1.02 -16.11
CA VAL A 161 5.79 0.19 -16.43
C VAL A 161 4.89 1.22 -17.12
N ASN A 162 4.18 0.84 -18.19
CA ASN A 162 3.27 1.74 -18.89
C ASN A 162 2.16 2.27 -17.95
N GLN A 163 1.53 1.39 -17.17
CA GLN A 163 0.53 1.80 -16.18
C GLN A 163 1.08 2.79 -15.15
N THR A 164 2.36 2.69 -14.78
CA THR A 164 2.95 3.66 -13.86
C THR A 164 3.06 5.03 -14.48
N TYR A 165 3.42 5.14 -15.76
CA TYR A 165 3.43 6.43 -16.45
C TYR A 165 2.01 7.01 -16.56
N THR A 166 1.07 6.26 -17.16
CA THR A 166 -0.25 6.78 -17.54
C THR A 166 -1.21 6.94 -16.36
N ASP A 167 -1.22 5.97 -15.45
CA ASP A 167 -2.24 5.89 -14.41
C ASP A 167 -1.72 6.38 -13.02
N ILE A 168 -0.41 6.65 -12.89
CA ILE A 168 0.15 7.18 -11.64
C ILE A 168 0.80 8.54 -11.89
N LEU A 169 1.85 8.63 -12.73
CA LEU A 169 2.60 9.86 -12.88
C LEU A 169 1.83 10.95 -13.62
N ASP A 170 1.16 10.62 -14.73
CA ASP A 170 0.35 11.60 -15.48
C ASP A 170 -0.84 12.10 -14.64
N ARG A 171 -1.47 11.22 -13.84
CA ARG A 171 -2.56 11.64 -12.96
C ARG A 171 -2.07 12.49 -11.79
N LEU A 172 -0.95 12.11 -11.17
CA LEU A 172 -0.32 12.93 -10.13
C LEU A 172 -0.06 14.35 -10.64
N GLU A 173 0.47 14.48 -11.87
CA GLU A 173 0.75 15.77 -12.47
C GLU A 173 -0.53 16.62 -12.70
N GLN A 174 -1.67 15.97 -13.01
CA GLN A 174 -2.96 16.64 -13.19
C GLN A 174 -3.54 17.18 -11.88
N VAL A 175 -3.25 16.56 -10.73
CA VAL A 175 -3.87 16.92 -9.45
C VAL A 175 -2.91 17.60 -8.47
N LYS A 176 -1.60 17.68 -8.76
CA LYS A 176 -0.57 18.16 -7.83
C LYS A 176 -0.89 19.52 -7.19
N ASP A 177 -1.46 20.44 -7.95
CA ASP A 177 -1.80 21.78 -7.47
C ASP A 177 -3.00 21.77 -6.50
N ASN A 178 -3.78 20.68 -6.48
CA ASN A 178 -4.92 20.50 -5.59
C ASN A 178 -4.59 19.75 -4.31
N LEU A 179 -3.41 19.11 -4.21
CA LEU A 179 -3.02 18.32 -3.04
C LEU A 179 -2.61 19.18 -1.84
N GLY A 180 -2.39 20.50 -2.05
CA GLY A 180 -1.92 21.39 -1.01
C GLY A 180 -0.43 21.22 -0.69
N GLU A 181 0.03 21.87 0.38
CA GLU A 181 1.46 21.87 0.75
C GLU A 181 1.83 20.69 1.66
N ASN A 182 0.85 20.03 2.28
CA ASN A 182 1.10 18.89 3.15
C ASN A 182 1.70 17.74 2.34
N TYR A 183 2.83 17.20 2.80
CA TYR A 183 3.57 16.10 2.16
C TYR A 183 4.07 16.39 0.73
N ALA A 184 4.12 17.66 0.30
CA ALA A 184 4.53 18.02 -1.05
C ALA A 184 5.99 17.60 -1.34
N SER A 185 6.88 17.73 -0.37
CA SER A 185 8.29 17.31 -0.48
C SER A 185 8.43 15.79 -0.61
N GLU A 186 7.69 15.03 0.21
CA GLU A 186 7.70 13.57 0.22
C GLU A 186 7.09 13.01 -1.08
N ILE A 187 5.99 13.60 -1.54
CA ILE A 187 5.36 13.26 -2.83
C ILE A 187 6.34 13.53 -3.99
N SER A 188 7.02 14.68 -3.99
CA SER A 188 8.03 14.98 -5.02
C SER A 188 9.17 13.99 -5.00
N MET A 189 9.71 13.69 -3.81
CA MET A 189 10.80 12.72 -3.65
C MET A 189 10.38 11.31 -4.12
N LEU A 190 9.18 10.85 -3.77
CA LEU A 190 8.67 9.56 -4.21
C LEU A 190 8.48 9.50 -5.74
N LYS A 191 7.97 10.59 -6.33
CA LYS A 191 7.87 10.74 -7.79
C LYS A 191 9.22 10.57 -8.46
N ASP A 192 10.24 11.27 -7.98
CA ASP A 192 11.60 11.21 -8.55
C ASP A 192 12.18 9.80 -8.43
N LYS A 193 12.05 9.15 -7.26
CA LYS A 193 12.48 7.75 -7.05
C LYS A 193 11.73 6.77 -7.95
N ILE A 194 10.45 6.99 -8.22
CA ILE A 194 9.66 6.17 -9.16
C ILE A 194 10.23 6.32 -10.58
N ILE A 195 10.53 7.54 -11.02
CA ILE A 195 11.10 7.82 -12.36
C ILE A 195 12.49 7.14 -12.49
N GLU A 196 13.35 7.26 -11.49
CA GLU A 196 14.64 6.58 -11.45
C GLU A 196 14.49 5.06 -11.53
N GLN A 197 13.58 4.49 -10.76
CA GLN A 197 13.35 3.05 -10.75
C GLN A 197 12.74 2.54 -12.06
N LEU A 198 11.88 3.32 -12.72
CA LEU A 198 11.37 3.01 -14.06
C LEU A 198 12.49 2.93 -15.09
N ALA A 199 13.46 3.84 -15.04
CA ALA A 199 14.64 3.80 -15.92
C ALA A 199 15.47 2.53 -15.70
N VAL A 200 15.66 2.10 -14.45
CA VAL A 200 16.34 0.83 -14.12
C VAL A 200 15.58 -0.37 -14.69
N VAL A 201 14.27 -0.44 -14.48
CA VAL A 201 13.43 -1.53 -15.00
C VAL A 201 13.45 -1.58 -16.51
N GLN A 202 13.35 -0.44 -17.19
CA GLN A 202 13.38 -0.36 -18.65
C GLN A 202 14.74 -0.80 -19.20
N ALA A 203 15.85 -0.37 -18.60
CA ALA A 203 17.18 -0.80 -18.99
C ALA A 203 17.38 -2.32 -18.88
N GLU A 204 16.82 -2.97 -17.85
CA GLU A 204 16.85 -4.43 -17.71
C GLU A 204 15.95 -5.13 -18.75
N LEU A 205 14.83 -4.54 -19.09
CA LEU A 205 13.99 -5.03 -20.18
C LEU A 205 14.70 -4.94 -21.54
N ASP A 206 15.50 -3.93 -21.80
CA ASP A 206 16.20 -3.74 -23.08
C ASP A 206 17.41 -4.68 -23.25
N LYS A 207 18.13 -5.01 -22.17
CA LYS A 207 19.28 -5.95 -22.20
C LYS A 207 18.95 -7.37 -22.67
N LYS A 208 17.73 -7.81 -22.53
CA LYS A 208 17.30 -9.19 -22.84
C LYS A 208 16.57 -9.30 -24.20
N ARG A 209 16.79 -8.36 -25.08
CA ARG A 209 16.47 -8.50 -26.52
C ARG A 209 17.62 -9.20 -27.22
#